data_de6efd84304bb145e78fe696dce910cc
#
_entry.id   de6efd84304bb145e78fe696dce910cc
#
_cell.length_a   1.000
_cell.length_b   1.000
_cell.length_c   1.000
_cell.angle_alpha   90.00
_cell.angle_beta   90.00
_cell.angle_gamma   90.00
#
_symmetry.space_group_name_H-M   'P 1'
#
loop_
_entity.id
_entity.type
_entity.pdbx_description
1 polymer ?
#
loop_
_entity_poly.entity_id
_entity_poly.type
_entity_poly.pdbx_seq_one_letter_code
_entity_poly.pdbx_strand_id
1 'polypeptide(L)'
;MGAVVQDWRDIMKTTWSGVRAMTVASLAAAALSPYAAQAAQPDDDPDKVARWIDFREGTFKGRTIDTHGDAVIKLDAPARAADAAVVPIAINAQFPQSPARYIKKLYLFIDENPEPYAGSFEFTPESGLATIETRVRVEDYTFMRAIAETNDGKLYSAVRFVKASGGCSAPADKDEDAAERTAGQVRLQAEGQAVAGKPELAQLMVRHPNRTGMAMNQVTRNYASAYFIRKVSVTYANMPVMTANVNFSISENPNFRFYFVPSGSGELKAFIEDTKNKHWDGAVAVKAQPGSAQTSAMK
;
A
#
# COMPACT_ATOMS: atom_id res chain seq x y z
N MET A 1 62.61 -17.25 -57.36
CA MET A 1 62.13 -18.60 -57.70
C MET A 1 60.84 -18.77 -57.01
N GLY A 2 59.77 -18.62 -57.55
CA GLY A 2 59.05 -18.97 -58.72
C GLY A 2 57.60 -19.11 -58.22
N ALA A 3 56.78 -18.17 -58.64
CA ALA A 3 55.34 -18.06 -58.36
C ALA A 3 54.57 -19.22 -58.96
N VAL A 4 53.41 -19.60 -58.38
CA VAL A 4 52.24 -19.98 -59.19
C VAL A 4 51.00 -19.47 -58.49
N VAL A 5 50.43 -18.47 -59.12
CA VAL A 5 49.06 -18.03 -58.93
C VAL A 5 48.18 -19.01 -59.68
N GLN A 6 47.14 -19.59 -59.01
CA GLN A 6 46.17 -20.44 -59.71
C GLN A 6 44.74 -19.89 -59.51
N ASP A 7 44.19 -19.66 -60.69
CA ASP A 7 43.00 -18.99 -61.10
C ASP A 7 41.71 -19.70 -60.59
N TRP A 8 40.81 -18.93 -60.03
CA TRP A 8 39.51 -19.38 -59.40
C TRP A 8 38.37 -19.38 -60.46
N ARG A 9 38.63 -19.56 -61.72
CA ARG A 9 37.60 -19.42 -62.77
C ARG A 9 37.05 -20.69 -63.39
N ASP A 10 37.40 -21.88 -62.95
CA ASP A 10 36.99 -23.12 -63.61
C ASP A 10 36.30 -24.18 -62.77
N ILE A 11 35.28 -23.78 -62.00
CA ILE A 11 34.29 -24.75 -61.48
C ILE A 11 32.89 -24.23 -61.71
N MET A 12 32.50 -24.04 -62.91
CA MET A 12 31.09 -24.04 -63.32
C MET A 12 30.95 -24.82 -64.60
N LYS A 13 30.54 -26.09 -64.52
CA LYS A 13 29.74 -26.84 -65.52
C LYS A 13 29.66 -28.31 -65.14
N THR A 14 28.50 -28.76 -64.71
CA THR A 14 27.80 -29.98 -65.14
C THR A 14 26.60 -30.21 -64.25
N THR A 15 25.46 -29.93 -64.79
CA THR A 15 24.33 -30.71 -65.31
C THR A 15 23.56 -31.61 -64.28
N TRP A 16 22.47 -31.21 -63.93
CA TRP A 16 21.07 -31.58 -64.16
C TRP A 16 20.68 -33.06 -63.92
N SER A 17 19.80 -33.27 -62.97
CA SER A 17 18.53 -34.03 -63.00
C SER A 17 18.21 -34.64 -61.63
N GLY A 18 17.00 -34.44 -61.16
CA GLY A 18 16.50 -35.16 -59.98
C GLY A 18 15.50 -34.37 -59.15
N VAL A 19 14.28 -34.25 -59.69
CA VAL A 19 13.08 -33.82 -58.95
C VAL A 19 12.80 -34.83 -57.84
N ARG A 20 12.87 -34.42 -56.58
CA ARG A 20 12.21 -35.11 -55.50
C ARG A 20 11.60 -34.11 -54.54
N ALA A 21 10.34 -34.28 -54.29
CA ALA A 21 9.46 -33.49 -53.44
C ALA A 21 10.09 -33.26 -52.03
N MET A 22 10.26 -32.01 -51.66
CA MET A 22 10.53 -31.62 -50.29
C MET A 22 9.20 -31.24 -49.62
N THR A 23 8.74 -32.09 -48.75
CA THR A 23 7.69 -31.81 -47.80
C THR A 23 8.15 -30.61 -46.93
N VAL A 24 7.42 -29.50 -47.06
CA VAL A 24 7.58 -28.33 -46.20
C VAL A 24 6.98 -28.69 -44.82
N ALA A 25 7.87 -29.01 -43.88
CA ALA A 25 7.50 -29.07 -42.47
C ALA A 25 7.36 -27.63 -41.97
N SER A 26 6.10 -27.17 -41.90
CA SER A 26 5.78 -25.90 -41.24
C SER A 26 6.02 -26.05 -39.73
N LEU A 27 7.16 -25.57 -39.25
CA LEU A 27 7.36 -25.29 -37.85
C LEU A 27 6.41 -24.14 -37.46
N ALA A 28 5.30 -24.48 -36.81
CA ALA A 28 4.50 -23.52 -36.05
C ALA A 28 5.35 -23.07 -34.86
N ALA A 29 6.06 -21.96 -35.00
CA ALA A 29 6.61 -21.22 -33.88
C ALA A 29 5.42 -20.69 -33.09
N ALA A 30 5.03 -21.40 -32.02
CA ALA A 30 4.14 -20.87 -31.01
C ALA A 30 4.82 -19.64 -30.41
N ALA A 31 4.38 -18.47 -30.85
CA ALA A 31 4.77 -17.20 -30.24
C ALA A 31 4.25 -17.24 -28.80
N LEU A 32 5.15 -17.55 -27.87
CA LEU A 32 5.00 -17.21 -26.45
C LEU A 32 5.06 -15.69 -26.38
N SER A 33 3.92 -15.05 -26.63
CA SER A 33 3.75 -13.64 -26.31
C SER A 33 3.91 -13.54 -24.79
N PRO A 34 4.88 -12.81 -24.26
CA PRO A 34 4.87 -12.49 -22.86
C PRO A 34 3.57 -11.72 -22.63
N TYR A 35 2.72 -12.20 -21.76
CA TYR A 35 1.61 -11.43 -21.23
C TYR A 35 2.27 -10.26 -20.49
N ALA A 36 2.47 -9.16 -21.18
CA ALA A 36 2.74 -7.88 -20.56
C ALA A 36 1.46 -7.57 -19.76
N ALA A 37 1.56 -7.60 -18.45
CA ALA A 37 0.49 -7.14 -17.59
C ALA A 37 0.15 -5.71 -18.04
N GLN A 38 -1.02 -5.52 -18.61
CA GLN A 38 -1.44 -4.22 -19.11
C GLN A 38 -1.90 -3.42 -17.89
N ALA A 39 -1.29 -2.23 -17.70
CA ALA A 39 -1.69 -1.34 -16.63
C ALA A 39 -3.20 -1.04 -16.70
N ALA A 40 -3.88 -1.01 -15.56
CA ALA A 40 -5.29 -0.72 -15.47
C ALA A 40 -5.65 0.63 -16.11
N GLN A 41 -6.82 0.73 -16.70
CA GLN A 41 -7.32 1.95 -17.31
C GLN A 41 -8.48 2.54 -16.48
N PRO A 42 -8.73 3.86 -16.55
CA PRO A 42 -9.79 4.51 -15.76
C PRO A 42 -11.19 3.97 -16.05
N ASP A 43 -11.41 3.52 -17.28
CA ASP A 43 -12.70 3.04 -17.78
C ASP A 43 -12.89 1.51 -17.59
N ASP A 44 -11.88 0.82 -17.06
CA ASP A 44 -11.99 -0.58 -16.71
C ASP A 44 -12.98 -0.77 -15.56
N ASP A 45 -13.70 -1.90 -15.61
CA ASP A 45 -14.55 -2.32 -14.49
C ASP A 45 -13.65 -2.75 -13.31
N PRO A 46 -13.64 -2.01 -12.19
CA PRO A 46 -12.75 -2.34 -11.07
C PRO A 46 -12.99 -3.76 -10.54
N ASP A 47 -14.19 -4.30 -10.62
CA ASP A 47 -14.50 -5.63 -10.09
C ASP A 47 -14.02 -6.77 -11.00
N LYS A 48 -13.54 -6.46 -12.20
CA LYS A 48 -13.00 -7.41 -13.19
C LYS A 48 -11.47 -7.42 -13.28
N VAL A 49 -10.76 -6.63 -12.48
CA VAL A 49 -9.30 -6.67 -12.41
C VAL A 49 -8.87 -8.04 -11.87
N ALA A 50 -8.10 -8.79 -12.66
CA ALA A 50 -7.74 -10.18 -12.34
C ALA A 50 -7.05 -10.29 -10.96
N ARG A 51 -6.07 -9.41 -10.68
CA ARG A 51 -5.38 -9.39 -9.38
C ARG A 51 -6.32 -9.15 -8.20
N TRP A 52 -7.31 -8.26 -8.38
CA TRP A 52 -8.33 -8.04 -7.36
C TRP A 52 -9.20 -9.27 -7.13
N ILE A 53 -9.61 -9.97 -8.20
CA ILE A 53 -10.40 -11.20 -8.09
C ILE A 53 -9.66 -12.23 -7.24
N ASP A 54 -8.38 -12.49 -7.54
CA ASP A 54 -7.55 -13.44 -6.79
C ASP A 54 -7.42 -13.04 -5.32
N PHE A 55 -7.16 -11.77 -5.05
CA PHE A 55 -7.06 -11.26 -3.68
C PHE A 55 -8.37 -11.33 -2.92
N ARG A 56 -9.47 -10.95 -3.56
CA ARG A 56 -10.81 -11.01 -2.98
C ARG A 56 -11.15 -12.43 -2.55
N GLU A 57 -10.95 -13.40 -3.44
CA GLU A 57 -11.23 -14.82 -3.13
C GLU A 57 -10.30 -15.36 -2.03
N GLY A 58 -9.02 -15.04 -2.07
CA GLY A 58 -8.03 -15.45 -1.06
C GLY A 58 -8.30 -14.85 0.32
N THR A 59 -8.62 -13.54 0.37
CA THR A 59 -8.74 -12.79 1.63
C THR A 59 -10.14 -12.92 2.24
N PHE A 60 -11.19 -12.82 1.44
CA PHE A 60 -12.57 -12.73 1.94
C PHE A 60 -13.38 -14.02 1.74
N LYS A 61 -12.82 -15.05 1.08
CA LYS A 61 -13.38 -16.41 0.96
C LYS A 61 -14.85 -16.44 0.52
N GLY A 62 -15.17 -15.69 -0.52
CA GLY A 62 -16.53 -15.61 -1.07
C GLY A 62 -17.51 -14.76 -0.24
N ARG A 63 -17.07 -14.04 0.79
CA ARG A 63 -17.92 -13.07 1.51
C ARG A 63 -18.35 -11.96 0.55
N THR A 64 -19.62 -11.57 0.64
CA THR A 64 -20.15 -10.45 -0.14
C THR A 64 -19.54 -9.12 0.34
N ILE A 65 -19.06 -8.32 -0.62
CA ILE A 65 -18.58 -6.96 -0.39
C ILE A 65 -19.60 -6.01 -1.02
N ASP A 66 -20.17 -5.11 -0.22
CA ASP A 66 -21.05 -4.05 -0.72
C ASP A 66 -20.20 -2.98 -1.41
N THR A 67 -20.38 -2.81 -2.71
CA THR A 67 -19.68 -1.82 -3.55
C THR A 67 -20.32 -0.43 -3.48
N HIS A 68 -21.44 -0.27 -2.79
CA HIS A 68 -22.11 1.01 -2.53
C HIS A 68 -21.85 1.50 -1.10
N GLY A 69 -20.61 1.31 -0.63
CA GLY A 69 -20.19 1.57 0.74
C GLY A 69 -20.02 3.05 1.12
N ASP A 70 -20.41 4.02 0.28
CA ASP A 70 -20.20 5.46 0.49
C ASP A 70 -20.82 6.01 1.80
N ALA A 71 -21.81 5.33 2.34
CA ALA A 71 -22.41 5.65 3.65
C ALA A 71 -21.58 5.08 4.84
N VAL A 72 -20.57 4.26 4.56
CA VAL A 72 -19.74 3.59 5.57
C VAL A 72 -18.32 4.12 5.52
N ILE A 73 -17.70 4.13 4.34
CA ILE A 73 -16.35 4.64 4.13
C ILE A 73 -16.24 5.44 2.83
N LYS A 74 -15.28 6.36 2.80
CA LYS A 74 -14.78 7.01 1.57
C LYS A 74 -13.28 6.86 1.48
N LEU A 75 -12.80 6.63 0.28
CA LEU A 75 -11.37 6.64 -0.03
C LEU A 75 -11.05 7.91 -0.82
N ASP A 76 -10.19 8.75 -0.28
CA ASP A 76 -9.66 9.92 -0.96
C ASP A 76 -8.24 9.61 -1.43
N ALA A 77 -8.01 9.79 -2.72
CA ALA A 77 -6.71 9.66 -3.37
C ALA A 77 -6.68 10.59 -4.61
N PRO A 78 -5.52 11.15 -5.00
CA PRO A 78 -5.42 11.99 -6.18
C PRO A 78 -5.66 11.15 -7.45
N ALA A 79 -6.43 11.68 -8.41
CA ALA A 79 -6.62 11.01 -9.70
C ALA A 79 -5.30 10.87 -10.48
N ARG A 80 -4.33 11.77 -10.23
CA ARG A 80 -2.94 11.72 -10.72
C ARG A 80 -2.02 12.16 -9.59
N ALA A 81 -1.05 11.33 -9.25
CA ALA A 81 -0.03 11.68 -8.26
C ALA A 81 1.11 12.47 -8.92
N ALA A 82 1.61 13.48 -8.21
CA ALA A 82 2.82 14.20 -8.62
C ALA A 82 4.08 13.36 -8.41
N ASP A 83 4.07 12.52 -7.36
CA ASP A 83 5.13 11.59 -7.02
C ASP A 83 4.52 10.23 -6.66
N ALA A 84 4.86 9.21 -7.42
CA ALA A 84 4.33 7.86 -7.22
C ALA A 84 4.89 7.16 -5.97
N ALA A 85 6.02 7.62 -5.43
CA ALA A 85 6.60 7.12 -4.19
C ALA A 85 5.93 7.71 -2.94
N VAL A 86 5.16 8.82 -3.08
CA VAL A 86 4.58 9.57 -1.95
C VAL A 86 3.15 10.01 -2.27
N VAL A 87 2.27 9.07 -2.54
CA VAL A 87 0.86 9.34 -2.85
C VAL A 87 0.05 9.49 -1.57
N PRO A 88 -0.49 10.68 -1.26
CA PRO A 88 -1.33 10.87 -0.07
C PRO A 88 -2.68 10.21 -0.26
N ILE A 89 -3.15 9.53 0.78
CA ILE A 89 -4.48 8.90 0.83
C ILE A 89 -5.15 9.15 2.16
N ALA A 90 -6.49 9.15 2.16
CA ALA A 90 -7.30 9.09 3.36
C ALA A 90 -8.42 8.07 3.19
N ILE A 91 -8.62 7.21 4.20
CA ILE A 91 -9.79 6.35 4.33
C ILE A 91 -10.63 6.93 5.46
N ASN A 92 -11.81 7.45 5.12
CA ASN A 92 -12.65 8.20 6.02
C ASN A 92 -13.91 7.43 6.41
N ALA A 93 -14.05 7.06 7.69
CA ALA A 93 -15.31 6.54 8.22
C ALA A 93 -16.41 7.61 8.12
N GLN A 94 -17.61 7.18 7.75
CA GLN A 94 -18.76 8.08 7.57
C GLN A 94 -19.71 8.09 8.78
N PHE A 95 -19.34 7.40 9.85
CA PHE A 95 -20.08 7.38 11.11
C PHE A 95 -19.11 7.25 12.30
N PRO A 96 -19.50 7.73 13.51
CA PRO A 96 -18.69 7.61 14.70
C PRO A 96 -18.66 6.16 15.20
N GLN A 97 -17.52 5.75 15.77
CA GLN A 97 -17.36 4.46 16.43
C GLN A 97 -18.14 4.41 17.73
N SER A 98 -18.83 3.31 17.96
CA SER A 98 -19.48 3.01 19.25
C SER A 98 -19.45 1.48 19.50
N PRO A 99 -19.60 1.00 20.74
CA PRO A 99 -19.67 -0.43 21.02
C PRO A 99 -20.77 -1.16 20.23
N ALA A 100 -21.87 -0.48 19.93
CA ALA A 100 -22.98 -1.05 19.16
C ALA A 100 -22.68 -1.15 17.65
N ARG A 101 -21.95 -0.17 17.11
CA ARG A 101 -21.61 -0.12 15.69
C ARG A 101 -20.24 0.55 15.49
N TYR A 102 -19.31 -0.20 14.94
CA TYR A 102 -17.99 0.31 14.62
C TYR A 102 -17.36 -0.44 13.43
N ILE A 103 -16.44 0.21 12.73
CA ILE A 103 -15.56 -0.41 11.77
C ILE A 103 -14.44 -1.08 12.57
N LYS A 104 -14.41 -2.42 12.51
CA LYS A 104 -13.43 -3.23 13.20
C LYS A 104 -12.09 -3.22 12.48
N LYS A 105 -12.14 -3.24 11.14
CA LYS A 105 -10.93 -3.35 10.33
C LYS A 105 -11.10 -2.65 8.98
N LEU A 106 -10.09 -1.92 8.57
CA LEU A 106 -9.90 -1.43 7.22
C LEU A 106 -8.80 -2.22 6.55
N TYR A 107 -9.01 -2.60 5.30
CA TYR A 107 -7.99 -3.18 4.43
C TYR A 107 -7.70 -2.19 3.32
N LEU A 108 -6.43 -2.06 2.94
CA LEU A 108 -5.98 -1.25 1.82
C LEU A 108 -5.32 -2.14 0.78
N PHE A 109 -5.82 -2.04 -0.45
CA PHE A 109 -5.25 -2.72 -1.62
C PHE A 109 -4.88 -1.69 -2.68
N ILE A 110 -3.78 -1.95 -3.39
CA ILE A 110 -3.29 -1.20 -4.54
C ILE A 110 -3.04 -2.24 -5.62
N ASP A 111 -3.99 -2.43 -6.54
CA ASP A 111 -4.10 -3.61 -7.38
C ASP A 111 -2.82 -3.91 -8.19
N GLU A 112 -2.15 -2.89 -8.75
CA GLU A 112 -0.98 -3.05 -9.60
C GLU A 112 0.37 -2.91 -8.85
N ASN A 113 0.35 -2.81 -7.52
CA ASN A 113 1.58 -2.91 -6.75
C ASN A 113 2.12 -4.35 -6.79
N PRO A 114 3.44 -4.57 -6.68
CA PRO A 114 4.04 -5.91 -6.60
C PRO A 114 3.43 -6.78 -5.51
N GLU A 115 3.10 -6.19 -4.36
CA GLU A 115 2.27 -6.77 -3.31
C GLU A 115 0.99 -5.91 -3.20
N PRO A 116 -0.14 -6.34 -3.80
CA PRO A 116 -1.37 -5.55 -3.81
C PRO A 116 -1.95 -5.25 -2.43
N TYR A 117 -1.80 -6.17 -1.46
CA TYR A 117 -2.21 -5.91 -0.09
C TYR A 117 -1.23 -4.96 0.58
N ALA A 118 -1.57 -3.68 0.67
CA ALA A 118 -0.72 -2.64 1.27
C ALA A 118 -0.77 -2.65 2.80
N GLY A 119 -1.85 -3.14 3.39
CA GLY A 119 -1.98 -3.28 4.83
C GLY A 119 -3.41 -3.34 5.34
N SER A 120 -3.52 -3.45 6.67
CA SER A 120 -4.79 -3.34 7.38
C SER A 120 -4.65 -2.53 8.65
N PHE A 121 -5.75 -1.91 9.05
CA PHE A 121 -5.87 -1.08 10.24
C PHE A 121 -7.06 -1.59 11.06
N GLU A 122 -6.79 -2.09 12.26
CA GLU A 122 -7.80 -2.56 13.20
C GLU A 122 -8.11 -1.46 14.19
N PHE A 123 -9.39 -1.19 14.42
CA PHE A 123 -9.89 -0.14 15.28
C PHE A 123 -10.76 -0.69 16.39
N THR A 124 -10.81 0.05 17.47
CA THR A 124 -11.74 -0.16 18.57
C THR A 124 -12.71 1.01 18.68
N PRO A 125 -13.77 0.95 19.48
CA PRO A 125 -14.61 2.10 19.76
C PRO A 125 -13.84 3.32 20.31
N GLU A 126 -12.72 3.09 20.99
CA GLU A 126 -11.84 4.11 21.57
C GLU A 126 -11.13 4.97 20.50
N SER A 127 -11.16 4.56 19.23
CA SER A 127 -10.71 5.42 18.13
C SER A 127 -11.67 6.58 17.84
N GLY A 128 -12.96 6.44 18.18
CA GLY A 128 -13.99 7.43 17.92
C GLY A 128 -14.39 7.58 16.45
N LEU A 129 -13.41 7.55 15.55
CA LEU A 129 -13.56 7.48 14.09
C LEU A 129 -12.53 6.51 13.52
N ALA A 130 -12.97 5.56 12.69
CA ALA A 130 -12.09 4.66 11.97
C ALA A 130 -11.55 5.34 10.68
N THR A 131 -10.81 6.41 10.87
CA THR A 131 -10.21 7.19 9.79
C THR A 131 -8.69 7.03 9.87
N ILE A 132 -8.07 6.85 8.71
CA ILE A 132 -6.61 6.78 8.58
C ILE A 132 -6.15 7.60 7.38
N GLU A 133 -5.22 8.50 7.61
CA GLU A 133 -4.50 9.21 6.55
C GLU A 133 -3.05 8.74 6.56
N THR A 134 -2.51 8.46 5.38
CA THR A 134 -1.12 8.05 5.21
C THR A 134 -0.62 8.35 3.80
N ARG A 135 0.59 7.93 3.48
CA ARG A 135 1.17 8.04 2.14
C ARG A 135 1.61 6.66 1.69
N VAL A 136 1.34 6.36 0.42
CA VAL A 136 1.64 5.06 -0.18
C VAL A 136 2.45 5.20 -1.45
N ARG A 137 3.13 4.11 -1.84
CA ARG A 137 3.75 3.95 -3.14
C ARG A 137 2.77 3.32 -4.10
N VAL A 138 2.84 3.74 -5.36
CA VAL A 138 2.04 3.21 -6.46
C VAL A 138 2.98 2.84 -7.60
N GLU A 139 3.01 1.58 -8.02
CA GLU A 139 3.93 1.11 -9.04
C GLU A 139 3.42 1.36 -10.45
N ASP A 140 2.13 1.19 -10.69
CA ASP A 140 1.54 1.46 -12.00
C ASP A 140 0.12 2.02 -11.86
N TYR A 141 -0.45 2.52 -12.96
CA TYR A 141 -1.84 2.98 -13.04
C TYR A 141 -2.76 1.89 -12.49
N THR A 142 -3.54 2.23 -11.47
CA THR A 142 -4.16 1.22 -10.62
C THR A 142 -5.50 1.65 -10.04
N PHE A 143 -6.34 0.69 -9.73
CA PHE A 143 -7.38 0.88 -8.73
C PHE A 143 -6.80 0.71 -7.33
N MET A 144 -7.11 1.67 -6.49
CA MET A 144 -6.84 1.61 -5.06
C MET A 144 -8.16 1.33 -4.35
N ARG A 145 -8.15 0.40 -3.38
CA ARG A 145 -9.36 -0.07 -2.70
C ARG A 145 -9.21 0.01 -1.19
N ALA A 146 -10.22 0.56 -0.55
CA ALA A 146 -10.43 0.44 0.88
C ALA A 146 -11.61 -0.51 1.12
N ILE A 147 -11.42 -1.54 1.95
CA ILE A 147 -12.49 -2.43 2.39
C ILE A 147 -12.68 -2.27 3.88
N ALA A 148 -13.88 -1.87 4.30
CA ALA A 148 -14.24 -1.78 5.71
C ALA A 148 -14.97 -3.05 6.15
N GLU A 149 -14.51 -3.65 7.24
CA GLU A 149 -15.21 -4.70 7.97
C GLU A 149 -15.82 -4.12 9.24
N THR A 150 -17.13 -4.15 9.34
CA THR A 150 -17.86 -3.72 10.53
C THR A 150 -17.92 -4.81 11.59
N ASN A 151 -18.25 -4.45 12.83
CA ASN A 151 -18.31 -5.40 13.95
C ASN A 151 -19.36 -6.51 13.77
N ASP A 152 -20.37 -6.32 12.93
CA ASP A 152 -21.36 -7.34 12.52
C ASP A 152 -20.85 -8.23 11.36
N GLY A 153 -19.61 -8.03 10.92
CA GLY A 153 -18.96 -8.84 9.91
C GLY A 153 -19.29 -8.48 8.46
N LYS A 154 -20.02 -7.40 8.20
CA LYS A 154 -20.29 -6.94 6.84
C LYS A 154 -19.07 -6.24 6.25
N LEU A 155 -18.93 -6.34 4.91
CA LEU A 155 -17.85 -5.73 4.15
C LEU A 155 -18.39 -4.65 3.22
N TYR A 156 -17.71 -3.53 3.18
CA TYR A 156 -18.03 -2.37 2.33
C TYR A 156 -16.78 -1.90 1.61
N SER A 157 -16.89 -1.55 0.33
CA SER A 157 -15.75 -1.07 -0.43
C SER A 157 -15.90 0.37 -0.88
N ALA A 158 -14.76 1.06 -0.98
CA ALA A 158 -14.59 2.31 -1.70
C ALA A 158 -13.38 2.17 -2.63
N VAL A 159 -13.51 2.63 -3.88
CA VAL A 159 -12.51 2.44 -4.92
C VAL A 159 -12.15 3.79 -5.54
N ARG A 160 -10.86 3.99 -5.87
CA ARG A 160 -10.36 5.13 -6.63
C ARG A 160 -9.34 4.67 -7.66
N PHE A 161 -9.43 5.21 -8.87
CA PHE A 161 -8.40 5.02 -9.87
C PHE A 161 -7.32 6.09 -9.72
N VAL A 162 -6.05 5.67 -9.70
CA VAL A 162 -4.89 6.56 -9.50
C VAL A 162 -3.91 6.37 -10.65
N LYS A 163 -3.52 7.49 -11.28
CA LYS A 163 -2.47 7.53 -12.30
C LYS A 163 -1.15 7.89 -11.64
N ALA A 164 -0.32 6.89 -11.42
CA ALA A 164 1.04 7.03 -10.92
C ALA A 164 1.86 5.84 -11.42
N SER A 165 3.18 5.96 -11.52
CA SER A 165 4.04 4.86 -11.99
C SER A 165 5.44 4.95 -11.40
N GLY A 166 6.04 3.78 -11.07
CA GLY A 166 7.42 3.65 -10.61
C GLY A 166 7.64 3.95 -9.13
N GLY A 167 6.59 4.01 -8.31
CA GLY A 167 6.74 4.40 -6.90
C GLY A 167 7.44 3.36 -6.02
N CYS A 168 7.31 2.07 -6.34
CA CYS A 168 7.97 1.01 -5.60
C CYS A 168 9.42 0.78 -6.05
N SER A 169 9.71 1.10 -7.31
CA SER A 169 11.04 1.01 -7.92
C SER A 169 11.82 2.34 -7.89
N ALA A 170 11.20 3.43 -7.40
CA ALA A 170 11.85 4.72 -7.24
C ALA A 170 13.14 4.59 -6.42
N PRO A 171 14.25 5.24 -6.85
CA PRO A 171 15.49 5.24 -6.08
C PRO A 171 15.23 5.69 -4.65
N ALA A 172 15.82 4.97 -3.69
CA ALA A 172 15.85 5.41 -2.31
C ALA A 172 16.66 6.72 -2.18
N ASP A 173 16.50 7.41 -1.06
CA ASP A 173 17.31 8.60 -0.74
C ASP A 173 18.80 8.33 -0.99
N LYS A 174 19.52 9.39 -1.42
CA LYS A 174 20.94 9.30 -1.85
C LYS A 174 21.88 8.76 -0.79
N ASP A 175 21.51 8.78 0.49
CA ASP A 175 22.30 8.29 1.62
C ASP A 175 21.50 7.22 2.41
N GLU A 176 21.53 5.98 1.91
CA GLU A 176 20.90 4.83 2.57
C GLU A 176 21.43 4.61 4.00
N ASP A 177 22.72 4.87 4.23
CA ASP A 177 23.33 4.74 5.55
C ASP A 177 22.81 5.80 6.52
N ALA A 178 22.61 7.03 6.07
CA ALA A 178 22.00 8.08 6.90
C ALA A 178 20.55 7.74 7.23
N ALA A 179 19.78 7.23 6.28
CA ALA A 179 18.41 6.79 6.50
C ALA A 179 18.34 5.65 7.55
N GLU A 180 19.28 4.69 7.50
CA GLU A 180 19.35 3.63 8.53
C GLU A 180 19.80 4.15 9.90
N ARG A 181 20.75 5.08 9.96
CA ARG A 181 21.20 5.67 11.23
C ARG A 181 20.12 6.47 11.94
N THR A 182 19.20 7.08 11.19
CA THR A 182 18.10 7.89 11.74
C THR A 182 16.81 7.09 11.91
N ALA A 183 16.79 5.83 11.50
CA ALA A 183 15.63 4.97 11.65
C ALA A 183 15.21 4.82 13.12
N GLY A 184 13.91 4.91 13.35
CA GLY A 184 13.34 4.79 14.69
C GLY A 184 13.18 6.09 15.47
N GLN A 185 13.50 7.25 14.88
CA GLN A 185 13.06 8.52 15.46
C GLN A 185 11.54 8.63 15.34
N VAL A 186 10.86 8.60 16.48
CA VAL A 186 9.40 8.63 16.56
C VAL A 186 8.94 9.99 17.06
N ARG A 187 7.96 10.58 16.39
CA ARG A 187 7.21 11.74 16.87
C ARG A 187 5.73 11.39 16.91
N LEU A 188 5.16 11.40 18.10
CA LEU A 188 3.72 11.23 18.34
C LEU A 188 3.19 12.54 18.93
N GLN A 189 2.07 13.03 18.38
CA GLN A 189 1.42 14.25 18.84
C GLN A 189 -0.09 14.13 18.72
N ALA A 190 -0.81 14.72 19.67
CA ALA A 190 -2.24 15.01 19.54
C ALA A 190 -2.40 16.42 18.97
N GLU A 191 -3.33 16.59 18.04
CA GLU A 191 -3.58 17.86 17.36
C GLU A 191 -4.76 18.56 18.03
N GLY A 192 -4.55 19.77 18.55
CA GLY A 192 -5.62 20.58 19.14
C GLY A 192 -5.77 20.47 20.65
N GLN A 193 -6.94 20.84 21.15
CA GLN A 193 -7.30 20.80 22.58
C GLN A 193 -8.22 19.62 22.83
N ALA A 194 -7.68 18.57 23.41
CA ALA A 194 -8.42 17.35 23.71
C ALA A 194 -9.59 17.62 24.67
N VAL A 195 -10.74 17.07 24.34
CA VAL A 195 -11.95 17.11 25.17
C VAL A 195 -12.38 15.68 25.49
N ALA A 196 -12.56 15.38 26.77
CA ALA A 196 -12.96 14.05 27.20
C ALA A 196 -14.28 13.60 26.52
N GLY A 197 -14.26 12.39 25.99
CA GLY A 197 -15.38 11.79 25.27
C GLY A 197 -15.58 12.26 23.82
N LYS A 198 -14.69 13.11 23.27
CA LYS A 198 -14.74 13.52 21.86
C LYS A 198 -13.54 12.98 21.09
N PRO A 199 -13.73 12.55 19.82
CA PRO A 199 -12.61 12.15 18.97
C PRO A 199 -11.60 13.28 18.81
N GLU A 200 -10.34 12.98 19.07
CA GLU A 200 -9.20 13.87 18.92
C GLU A 200 -8.26 13.30 17.86
N LEU A 201 -7.75 14.16 16.97
CA LEU A 201 -6.83 13.77 15.93
C LEU A 201 -5.41 13.64 16.49
N ALA A 202 -4.74 12.55 16.14
CA ALA A 202 -3.35 12.31 16.46
C ALA A 202 -2.53 12.05 15.20
N GLN A 203 -1.24 12.34 15.28
CA GLN A 203 -0.28 12.08 14.22
C GLN A 203 0.93 11.33 14.78
N LEU A 204 1.25 10.21 14.14
CA LEU A 204 2.46 9.43 14.35
C LEU A 204 3.37 9.55 13.12
N MET A 205 4.55 10.06 13.31
CA MET A 205 5.61 10.11 12.30
C MET A 205 6.78 9.25 12.76
N VAL A 206 7.30 8.43 11.85
CA VAL A 206 8.45 7.55 12.13
C VAL A 206 9.50 7.77 11.06
N ARG A 207 10.72 8.10 11.44
CA ARG A 207 11.85 8.05 10.52
C ARG A 207 12.17 6.60 10.23
N HIS A 208 12.00 6.20 8.97
CA HIS A 208 12.30 4.84 8.54
C HIS A 208 12.42 4.81 7.00
N PRO A 209 13.42 4.15 6.42
CA PRO A 209 13.60 4.13 4.96
C PRO A 209 12.46 3.42 4.21
N ASN A 210 11.75 2.52 4.86
CA ASN A 210 10.65 1.74 4.26
C ASN A 210 11.00 1.23 2.85
N ARG A 211 12.18 0.61 2.70
CA ARG A 211 12.67 0.12 1.41
C ARG A 211 11.83 -1.04 0.91
N THR A 212 11.51 -1.00 -0.38
CA THR A 212 10.73 -2.03 -1.07
C THR A 212 11.56 -3.27 -1.41
N GLY A 213 12.87 -3.13 -1.56
CA GLY A 213 13.76 -4.15 -2.13
C GLY A 213 13.81 -4.14 -3.66
N MET A 214 13.08 -3.22 -4.32
CA MET A 214 12.99 -3.12 -5.78
C MET A 214 13.73 -1.92 -6.36
N ALA A 215 14.16 -0.99 -5.51
CA ALA A 215 15.00 0.13 -5.93
C ALA A 215 16.45 -0.32 -6.12
N MET A 216 17.00 -0.10 -7.32
CA MET A 216 18.40 -0.37 -7.61
C MET A 216 19.27 0.83 -7.21
N ASN A 217 20.31 0.58 -6.43
CA ASN A 217 21.32 1.58 -6.14
C ASN A 217 22.08 1.92 -7.43
N GLN A 218 22.05 3.19 -7.84
CA GLN A 218 22.58 3.63 -9.12
C GLN A 218 24.11 3.53 -9.22
N VAL A 219 24.81 3.51 -8.09
CA VAL A 219 26.28 3.43 -8.03
C VAL A 219 26.74 1.97 -8.02
N THR A 220 26.19 1.18 -7.09
CA THR A 220 26.63 -0.22 -6.89
C THR A 220 25.93 -1.20 -7.81
N ARG A 221 24.85 -0.79 -8.48
CA ARG A 221 23.96 -1.65 -9.31
C ARG A 221 23.32 -2.81 -8.56
N ASN A 222 23.36 -2.79 -7.23
CA ASN A 222 22.75 -3.79 -6.37
C ASN A 222 21.38 -3.33 -5.88
N TYR A 223 20.53 -4.30 -5.51
CA TYR A 223 19.27 -4.06 -4.83
C TYR A 223 19.47 -4.24 -3.33
N ALA A 224 19.08 -3.23 -2.56
CA ALA A 224 19.02 -3.37 -1.10
C ALA A 224 17.83 -4.27 -0.72
N SER A 225 17.99 -5.10 0.31
CA SER A 225 16.90 -5.94 0.81
C SER A 225 15.72 -5.09 1.28
N ALA A 226 14.50 -5.62 1.14
CA ALA A 226 13.30 -5.01 1.69
C ALA A 226 13.45 -4.79 3.20
N TYR A 227 13.12 -3.57 3.65
CA TYR A 227 13.26 -3.17 5.04
C TYR A 227 12.21 -2.11 5.36
N PHE A 228 11.17 -2.47 6.11
CA PHE A 228 10.01 -1.62 6.33
C PHE A 228 9.36 -1.87 7.70
N ILE A 229 8.57 -0.90 8.15
CA ILE A 229 7.70 -1.04 9.32
C ILE A 229 6.58 -2.02 8.96
N ARG A 230 6.42 -3.05 9.80
CA ARG A 230 5.39 -4.09 9.62
C ARG A 230 4.20 -3.94 10.56
N LYS A 231 4.41 -3.34 11.74
CA LYS A 231 3.36 -3.22 12.75
C LYS A 231 3.47 -1.90 13.50
N VAL A 232 2.30 -1.31 13.74
CA VAL A 232 2.12 -0.16 14.63
C VAL A 232 0.96 -0.47 15.56
N SER A 233 1.13 -0.29 16.87
CA SER A 233 0.07 -0.44 17.87
C SER A 233 -0.06 0.85 18.66
N VAL A 234 -1.27 1.36 18.79
CA VAL A 234 -1.56 2.61 19.51
C VAL A 234 -2.52 2.32 20.66
N THR A 235 -2.18 2.87 21.82
CA THR A 235 -3.01 2.80 23.02
C THR A 235 -3.19 4.19 23.63
N TYR A 236 -4.33 4.44 24.26
CA TYR A 236 -4.56 5.60 25.11
C TYR A 236 -4.98 5.14 26.52
N ALA A 237 -4.28 5.64 27.54
CA ALA A 237 -4.50 5.21 28.95
C ALA A 237 -4.54 3.67 29.08
N ASN A 238 -3.67 2.97 28.35
CA ASN A 238 -3.56 1.50 28.21
C ASN A 238 -4.74 0.81 27.49
N MET A 239 -5.75 1.55 27.00
CA MET A 239 -6.80 0.98 26.15
C MET A 239 -6.37 0.97 24.70
N PRO A 240 -6.58 -0.14 23.95
CA PRO A 240 -6.26 -0.20 22.52
C PRO A 240 -7.10 0.82 21.72
N VAL A 241 -6.43 1.55 20.83
CA VAL A 241 -7.05 2.50 19.92
C VAL A 241 -7.01 1.94 18.49
N MET A 242 -5.81 1.61 18.02
CA MET A 242 -5.57 1.15 16.65
C MET A 242 -4.39 0.18 16.61
N THR A 243 -4.47 -0.81 15.73
CA THR A 243 -3.31 -1.61 15.29
C THR A 243 -3.23 -1.59 13.77
N ALA A 244 -2.07 -1.24 13.21
CA ALA A 244 -1.81 -1.32 11.79
C ALA A 244 -0.82 -2.46 11.50
N ASN A 245 -1.15 -3.30 10.50
CA ASN A 245 -0.23 -4.26 9.90
C ASN A 245 -0.02 -3.82 8.45
N VAL A 246 1.19 -3.43 8.12
CA VAL A 246 1.50 -2.77 6.84
C VAL A 246 2.74 -3.36 6.19
N ASN A 247 2.99 -3.00 4.94
CA ASN A 247 4.16 -3.45 4.20
C ASN A 247 4.90 -2.28 3.53
N PHE A 248 5.79 -2.59 2.61
CA PHE A 248 6.61 -1.61 1.88
C PHE A 248 5.81 -0.67 0.96
N SER A 249 4.51 -0.94 0.73
CA SER A 249 3.65 0.00 0.00
C SER A 249 3.37 1.29 0.79
N ILE A 250 3.58 1.30 2.11
CA ILE A 250 3.64 2.56 2.86
C ILE A 250 4.93 3.29 2.49
N SER A 251 4.82 4.58 2.19
CA SER A 251 5.94 5.42 1.77
C SER A 251 7.06 5.48 2.81
N GLU A 252 8.23 5.92 2.37
CA GLU A 252 9.34 6.29 3.24
C GLU A 252 8.90 7.28 4.33
N ASN A 253 9.53 7.22 5.50
CA ASN A 253 9.18 8.01 6.67
C ASN A 253 7.67 7.97 6.96
N PRO A 254 7.12 6.79 7.33
CA PRO A 254 5.70 6.59 7.54
C PRO A 254 5.07 7.66 8.41
N ASN A 255 3.91 8.11 7.99
CA ASN A 255 3.10 9.10 8.67
C ASN A 255 1.67 8.59 8.72
N PHE A 256 1.14 8.44 9.93
CA PHE A 256 -0.22 7.98 10.17
C PHE A 256 -0.97 9.05 10.95
N ARG A 257 -2.10 9.53 10.42
CA ARG A 257 -3.04 10.38 11.16
C ARG A 257 -4.30 9.56 11.42
N PHE A 258 -4.74 9.55 12.65
CA PHE A 258 -5.84 8.74 13.16
C PHE A 258 -6.52 9.43 14.32
N TYR A 259 -7.70 8.95 14.71
CA TYR A 259 -8.42 9.49 15.84
C TYR A 259 -8.33 8.58 17.06
N PHE A 260 -8.47 9.18 18.24
CA PHE A 260 -8.68 8.51 19.52
C PHE A 260 -9.63 9.31 20.39
N VAL A 261 -10.28 8.68 21.36
CA VAL A 261 -11.18 9.35 22.30
C VAL A 261 -10.51 9.43 23.67
N PRO A 262 -10.08 10.61 24.12
CA PRO A 262 -9.57 10.77 25.48
C PRO A 262 -10.68 10.57 26.50
N SER A 263 -10.50 9.65 27.46
CA SER A 263 -11.40 9.43 28.59
C SER A 263 -11.17 10.39 29.76
N GLY A 264 -10.16 11.22 29.66
CA GLY A 264 -9.66 12.17 30.64
C GLY A 264 -8.23 12.54 30.31
N SER A 265 -7.44 13.04 31.24
CA SER A 265 -5.99 13.21 31.04
C SER A 265 -5.31 11.85 31.11
N GLY A 266 -4.40 11.59 30.16
CA GLY A 266 -3.73 10.30 30.03
C GLY A 266 -2.54 10.37 29.08
N GLU A 267 -1.99 9.22 28.73
CA GLU A 267 -0.88 9.10 27.80
C GLU A 267 -1.31 8.34 26.54
N LEU A 268 -1.08 8.95 25.39
CA LEU A 268 -1.16 8.28 24.08
C LEU A 268 0.20 7.67 23.80
N LYS A 269 0.23 6.37 23.51
CA LYS A 269 1.46 5.61 23.23
C LYS A 269 1.36 4.93 21.87
N ALA A 270 2.48 4.86 21.17
CA ALA A 270 2.64 4.07 19.96
C ALA A 270 3.83 3.12 20.14
N PHE A 271 3.65 1.87 19.75
CA PHE A 271 4.69 0.86 19.62
C PHE A 271 4.85 0.50 18.14
N ILE A 272 6.06 0.54 17.65
CA ILE A 272 6.39 0.33 16.23
C ILE A 272 7.38 -0.83 16.11
N GLU A 273 7.16 -1.70 15.13
CA GLU A 273 8.00 -2.86 14.84
C GLU A 273 8.29 -2.94 13.34
N ASP A 274 9.56 -3.24 12.98
CA ASP A 274 10.00 -3.41 11.59
C ASP A 274 10.29 -4.88 11.22
N THR A 275 10.66 -5.09 9.97
CA THR A 275 11.02 -6.41 9.42
C THR A 275 12.36 -6.95 9.90
N LYS A 276 13.19 -6.14 10.55
CA LYS A 276 14.45 -6.55 11.21
C LYS A 276 14.25 -6.83 12.71
N ASN A 277 12.97 -6.88 13.20
CA ASN A 277 12.60 -7.02 14.61
C ASN A 277 13.15 -5.91 15.51
N LYS A 278 13.41 -4.73 14.98
CA LYS A 278 13.68 -3.54 15.78
C LYS A 278 12.36 -2.94 16.27
N HIS A 279 12.38 -2.37 17.46
CA HIS A 279 11.21 -1.78 18.11
C HIS A 279 11.52 -0.35 18.53
N TRP A 280 10.49 0.49 18.44
CA TRP A 280 10.53 1.87 18.89
C TRP A 280 9.21 2.25 19.54
N ASP A 281 9.29 3.18 20.49
CA ASP A 281 8.13 3.69 21.19
C ASP A 281 8.03 5.21 21.01
N GLY A 282 6.80 5.68 20.98
CA GLY A 282 6.47 7.10 21.06
C GLY A 282 5.38 7.32 22.10
N ALA A 283 5.48 8.39 22.86
CA ALA A 283 4.48 8.72 23.86
C ALA A 283 4.26 10.23 23.93
N VAL A 284 3.02 10.63 24.20
CA VAL A 284 2.66 12.02 24.46
C VAL A 284 1.58 12.10 25.54
N ALA A 285 1.82 12.97 26.53
CA ALA A 285 0.82 13.27 27.54
C ALA A 285 -0.31 14.13 26.94
N VAL A 286 -1.54 13.67 27.10
CA VAL A 286 -2.73 14.37 26.64
C VAL A 286 -3.47 14.92 27.88
N LYS A 287 -3.66 16.24 27.90
CA LYS A 287 -4.49 16.91 28.91
C LYS A 287 -5.87 17.16 28.31
N ALA A 288 -6.84 16.31 28.67
CA ALA A 288 -8.20 16.48 28.20
C ALA A 288 -9.00 17.42 29.13
N GLN A 289 -9.67 18.40 28.54
CA GLN A 289 -10.64 19.22 29.24
C GLN A 289 -11.88 18.37 29.55
N PRO A 290 -12.60 18.63 30.66
CA PRO A 290 -13.88 17.98 30.93
C PRO A 290 -14.85 18.20 29.75
N GLY A 291 -15.45 17.14 29.23
CA GLY A 291 -16.55 17.26 28.29
C GLY A 291 -17.73 17.99 29.01
N SER A 292 -18.39 18.91 28.30
CA SER A 292 -19.63 19.50 28.84
C SER A 292 -20.61 18.37 29.11
N ALA A 293 -20.94 18.13 30.38
CA ALA A 293 -22.05 17.26 30.74
C ALA A 293 -23.31 17.80 30.02
N GLN A 294 -23.90 17.00 29.14
CA GLN A 294 -25.26 17.27 28.68
C GLN A 294 -26.14 17.15 29.93
N THR A 295 -26.47 18.31 30.51
CA THR A 295 -27.51 18.39 31.51
C THR A 295 -28.80 18.05 30.77
N SER A 296 -29.15 16.75 30.80
CA SER A 296 -30.48 16.29 30.43
C SER A 296 -31.43 16.88 31.47
N ALA A 297 -31.92 18.07 31.16
CA ALA A 297 -33.05 18.62 31.93
C ALA A 297 -34.26 17.73 31.63
N MET A 298 -34.54 16.83 32.57
CA MET A 298 -35.87 16.24 32.69
C MET A 298 -36.83 17.40 32.95
N LYS A 299 -37.66 17.69 32.00
CA LYS A 299 -38.92 18.39 32.18
C LYS A 299 -40.09 17.46 31.85
#